data_276ac9b6308f11d7584e8d6511287247
#
_entry.id   276ac9b6308f11d7584e8d6511287247
#
_cell.length_a   1.000
_cell.length_b   1.000
_cell.length_c   1.000
_cell.angle_alpha   90.00
_cell.angle_beta   90.00
_cell.angle_gamma   90.00
#
_symmetry.space_group_name_H-M   'P 1'
#
loop_
_entity.id
_entity.type
_entity.pdbx_description
1 polymer ?
#
loop_
_entity_poly.entity_id
_entity_poly.type
_entity_poly.pdbx_seq_one_letter_code
_entity_poly.pdbx_strand_id
1 'polypeptide(L)'
;SKFEHKFDFADDTCVLIYAPNGMMKSSFARTFECISKDDKKSVPCDRIYPQRKTNCTVKCDGKSIDPKSIFVANAESDIATDNRITTFLASKELKERYDSIYQELDKVKNDFLAKLKSISKSTDCESEVVSTFRTGETDTLFSCLLSIEEDIRKARYFYDFRYNDVFDKKGNVKKFLDKHKDLIQQYFTDYQKLLSRSRFFKTNREGVSFGTYQATVLRESVADEAFFAAKHRIKLSSGVEITSAGQLQEIINAEITKVISDDKLKSTFEKIDKAIGNNSELRAFKAVLEKDNTIIPLLMDYNEFKKQVWYGFIHRLCDDAIALINFYKTKTEILNDLIAKAQQESR
;
A
#
# COMPACT_ATOMS: atom_id res chain seq x y z
N SER A 1 30.54 39.96 -15.97
CA SER A 1 29.80 40.44 -17.14
C SER A 1 28.33 40.56 -16.81
N LYS A 2 27.68 41.64 -17.28
CA LYS A 2 26.25 41.85 -17.15
C LYS A 2 25.66 41.43 -18.50
N PHE A 3 24.72 40.50 -18.50
CA PHE A 3 23.93 40.16 -19.65
C PHE A 3 22.56 40.86 -19.50
N GLU A 4 22.16 41.65 -20.48
CA GLU A 4 20.89 42.32 -20.54
C GLU A 4 20.34 42.16 -21.93
N HIS A 5 19.12 41.64 -22.06
CA HIS A 5 18.45 41.45 -23.33
C HIS A 5 16.97 41.81 -23.20
N LYS A 6 16.45 42.51 -24.21
CA LYS A 6 15.04 42.82 -24.30
C LYS A 6 14.46 42.02 -25.46
N PHE A 7 13.43 41.23 -25.17
CA PHE A 7 12.62 40.58 -26.17
C PHE A 7 11.44 41.52 -26.50
N ASP A 8 11.25 41.79 -27.77
CA ASP A 8 10.13 42.57 -28.25
C ASP A 8 9.13 41.65 -28.93
N PHE A 9 7.91 41.63 -28.45
CA PHE A 9 6.83 40.77 -28.94
C PHE A 9 5.73 41.63 -29.61
N ALA A 10 6.02 42.87 -30.08
CA ALA A 10 5.01 43.84 -30.51
C ALA A 10 4.04 43.30 -31.57
N ASP A 11 4.52 42.45 -32.49
CA ASP A 11 3.72 41.87 -33.58
C ASP A 11 3.76 40.34 -33.62
N ASP A 12 4.59 39.71 -32.77
CA ASP A 12 4.83 38.26 -32.74
C ASP A 12 4.54 37.64 -31.40
N THR A 13 3.91 36.49 -31.41
CA THR A 13 3.63 35.70 -30.19
C THR A 13 4.76 34.71 -29.85
N CYS A 14 5.80 34.63 -30.69
CA CYS A 14 6.88 33.65 -30.59
C CYS A 14 8.25 34.25 -30.89
N VAL A 15 9.25 33.90 -30.08
CA VAL A 15 10.66 34.22 -30.33
C VAL A 15 11.50 32.97 -30.37
N LEU A 16 12.21 32.72 -31.47
CA LEU A 16 13.15 31.61 -31.59
C LEU A 16 14.56 32.07 -31.21
N ILE A 17 15.12 31.45 -30.18
CA ILE A 17 16.50 31.73 -29.73
C ILE A 17 17.45 30.62 -30.19
N TYR A 18 18.32 30.95 -31.17
CA TYR A 18 19.38 30.06 -31.60
C TYR A 18 20.72 30.48 -30.99
N ALA A 19 21.47 29.52 -30.47
CA ALA A 19 22.84 29.76 -30.06
C ALA A 19 23.65 28.46 -30.20
N PRO A 20 24.97 28.51 -30.55
CA PRO A 20 25.84 27.35 -30.60
C PRO A 20 25.95 26.60 -29.27
N ASN A 21 26.42 25.36 -29.30
CA ASN A 21 26.66 24.59 -28.07
C ASN A 21 27.65 25.30 -27.16
N GLY A 22 27.40 25.29 -25.86
CA GLY A 22 28.21 25.99 -24.84
C GLY A 22 27.79 27.46 -24.58
N MET A 23 26.88 28.02 -25.35
CA MET A 23 26.43 29.42 -25.22
C MET A 23 25.21 29.59 -24.26
N MET A 24 25.28 28.93 -23.10
CA MET A 24 24.35 29.13 -21.96
C MET A 24 22.84 28.88 -22.20
N LYS A 25 22.40 28.25 -23.31
CA LYS A 25 20.98 27.96 -23.57
C LYS A 25 20.30 27.25 -22.41
N SER A 26 20.91 26.16 -21.91
CA SER A 26 20.36 25.38 -20.79
C SER A 26 20.35 26.18 -19.48
N SER A 27 21.34 27.05 -19.26
CA SER A 27 21.35 27.93 -18.08
C SER A 27 20.25 28.97 -18.15
N PHE A 28 19.96 29.49 -19.37
CA PHE A 28 18.86 30.41 -19.63
C PHE A 28 17.51 29.74 -19.30
N ALA A 29 17.22 28.56 -19.85
CA ALA A 29 15.99 27.81 -19.56
C ALA A 29 15.84 27.49 -18.07
N ARG A 30 16.93 27.01 -17.42
CA ARG A 30 16.95 26.74 -15.96
C ARG A 30 16.69 27.99 -15.13
N THR A 31 17.12 29.17 -15.58
CA THR A 31 16.85 30.42 -14.86
C THR A 31 15.36 30.70 -14.81
N PHE A 32 14.64 30.52 -15.93
CA PHE A 32 13.18 30.68 -15.98
C PHE A 32 12.48 29.60 -15.15
N GLU A 33 12.98 28.39 -15.16
CA GLU A 33 12.47 27.31 -14.32
C GLU A 33 12.62 27.63 -12.82
N CYS A 34 13.77 28.16 -12.38
CA CYS A 34 13.97 28.60 -11.00
C CYS A 34 13.03 29.76 -10.62
N ILE A 35 12.84 30.73 -11.51
CA ILE A 35 11.92 31.85 -11.29
C ILE A 35 10.47 31.34 -11.18
N SER A 36 10.06 30.42 -12.06
CA SER A 36 8.70 29.85 -12.03
C SER A 36 8.39 29.08 -10.76
N LYS A 37 9.42 28.56 -10.08
CA LYS A 37 9.32 27.84 -8.78
C LYS A 37 9.53 28.75 -7.58
N ASP A 38 9.76 30.06 -7.78
CA ASP A 38 10.19 31.05 -6.78
C ASP A 38 11.46 30.61 -5.99
N ASP A 39 12.29 29.77 -6.63
CA ASP A 39 13.54 29.25 -6.04
C ASP A 39 14.74 30.08 -6.48
N LYS A 40 14.92 31.21 -5.84
CA LYS A 40 16.05 32.13 -6.10
C LYS A 40 17.42 31.56 -5.73
N LYS A 41 17.48 30.48 -4.94
CA LYS A 41 18.73 29.87 -4.48
C LYS A 41 19.35 28.95 -5.53
N SER A 42 18.50 28.32 -6.37
CA SER A 42 18.91 27.36 -7.39
C SER A 42 19.21 27.97 -8.77
N VAL A 43 19.14 29.29 -8.88
CA VAL A 43 19.50 30.01 -10.12
C VAL A 43 20.93 29.65 -10.50
N PRO A 44 21.21 29.26 -11.77
CA PRO A 44 22.53 28.84 -12.21
C PRO A 44 23.61 29.87 -11.86
N CYS A 45 24.64 29.43 -11.15
CA CYS A 45 25.80 30.28 -10.79
C CYS A 45 26.86 30.27 -11.89
N ASP A 46 27.72 31.30 -11.86
CA ASP A 46 28.89 31.36 -12.72
C ASP A 46 29.86 30.24 -12.34
N ARG A 47 30.10 29.27 -13.26
CA ARG A 47 31.00 28.15 -13.03
C ARG A 47 32.50 28.52 -13.02
N ILE A 48 32.82 29.65 -13.67
CA ILE A 48 34.20 30.12 -13.74
C ILE A 48 34.53 30.95 -12.49
N TYR A 49 33.55 31.71 -12.00
CA TYR A 49 33.69 32.57 -10.82
C TYR A 49 32.60 32.25 -9.78
N PRO A 50 32.63 31.10 -9.11
CA PRO A 50 31.56 30.63 -8.26
C PRO A 50 31.32 31.51 -7.01
N GLN A 51 32.28 32.33 -6.63
CA GLN A 51 32.17 33.31 -5.55
C GLN A 51 31.30 34.54 -5.91
N ARG A 52 30.97 34.74 -7.19
CA ARG A 52 30.10 35.83 -7.61
C ARG A 52 28.66 35.47 -7.40
N LYS A 53 27.95 36.34 -6.68
CA LYS A 53 26.49 36.17 -6.51
C LYS A 53 25.80 36.40 -7.86
N THR A 54 25.06 35.41 -8.33
CA THR A 54 24.17 35.56 -9.48
C THR A 54 22.96 36.39 -9.05
N ASN A 55 22.68 37.43 -9.80
CA ASN A 55 21.47 38.22 -9.67
C ASN A 55 20.72 38.20 -11.00
N CYS A 56 19.50 37.66 -10.99
CA CYS A 56 18.68 37.58 -12.16
C CYS A 56 17.36 38.33 -11.91
N THR A 57 16.99 39.19 -12.85
CA THR A 57 15.73 39.92 -12.84
C THR A 57 15.05 39.78 -14.18
N VAL A 58 13.82 39.31 -14.18
CA VAL A 58 12.99 39.24 -15.37
C VAL A 58 11.81 40.19 -15.20
N LYS A 59 11.57 41.02 -16.20
CA LYS A 59 10.48 42.01 -16.19
C LYS A 59 9.65 41.87 -17.46
N CYS A 60 8.34 42.04 -17.32
CA CYS A 60 7.41 42.19 -18.43
C CYS A 60 6.82 43.61 -18.32
N ASP A 61 6.96 44.42 -19.39
CA ASP A 61 6.54 45.83 -19.44
C ASP A 61 7.01 46.66 -18.25
N GLY A 62 8.27 46.45 -17.88
CA GLY A 62 8.91 47.17 -16.75
C GLY A 62 8.52 46.71 -15.36
N LYS A 63 7.54 45.78 -15.22
CA LYS A 63 7.09 45.20 -13.95
C LYS A 63 7.71 43.82 -13.73
N SER A 64 7.89 43.43 -12.47
CA SER A 64 8.29 42.05 -12.13
C SER A 64 7.25 41.06 -12.65
N ILE A 65 7.71 39.99 -13.32
CA ILE A 65 6.84 38.91 -13.78
C ILE A 65 6.36 38.06 -12.62
N ASP A 66 5.09 37.66 -12.64
CA ASP A 66 4.57 36.68 -11.69
C ASP A 66 5.20 35.30 -11.96
N PRO A 67 5.84 34.65 -11.00
CA PRO A 67 6.40 33.30 -11.17
C PRO A 67 5.39 32.30 -11.76
N LYS A 68 4.13 32.42 -11.43
CA LYS A 68 3.05 31.54 -11.93
C LYS A 68 2.73 31.73 -13.40
N SER A 69 3.13 32.86 -14.01
CA SER A 69 2.94 33.10 -15.44
C SER A 69 4.09 32.56 -16.29
N ILE A 70 5.10 31.95 -15.70
CA ILE A 70 6.21 31.34 -16.41
C ILE A 70 6.05 29.82 -16.46
N PHE A 71 6.01 29.27 -17.66
CA PHE A 71 6.03 27.83 -17.89
C PHE A 71 7.28 27.45 -18.70
N VAL A 72 8.02 26.44 -18.23
CA VAL A 72 9.20 25.89 -18.91
C VAL A 72 8.92 24.43 -19.27
N ALA A 73 8.68 24.16 -20.55
CA ALA A 73 8.54 22.79 -21.06
C ALA A 73 9.93 22.17 -21.27
N ASN A 74 10.17 21.06 -20.57
CA ASN A 74 11.36 20.22 -20.78
C ASN A 74 10.95 18.96 -21.54
N ALA A 75 11.79 18.51 -22.49
CA ALA A 75 11.56 17.27 -23.23
C ALA A 75 11.52 16.00 -22.34
N GLU A 76 12.12 16.09 -21.14
CA GLU A 76 12.19 15.02 -20.17
C GLU A 76 11.13 15.13 -19.05
N SER A 77 10.37 16.24 -19.01
CA SER A 77 9.31 16.37 -18.00
C SER A 77 8.06 15.64 -18.47
N ASP A 78 7.62 14.69 -17.67
CA ASP A 78 6.31 14.05 -17.84
C ASP A 78 5.21 15.09 -17.55
N ILE A 79 4.65 15.65 -18.61
CA ILE A 79 3.63 16.71 -18.54
C ILE A 79 2.38 16.21 -17.78
N ALA A 80 2.16 14.89 -17.75
CA ALA A 80 1.02 14.26 -17.09
C ALA A 80 1.11 14.27 -15.55
N THR A 81 2.29 14.44 -14.97
CA THR A 81 2.51 14.41 -13.51
C THR A 81 2.76 15.79 -12.88
N ASP A 82 2.88 16.84 -13.69
CA ASP A 82 3.12 18.18 -13.17
C ASP A 82 1.78 18.83 -12.76
N ASN A 83 1.62 19.15 -11.47
CA ASN A 83 0.52 19.97 -10.92
C ASN A 83 0.31 21.33 -11.61
N ARG A 84 1.09 21.64 -12.64
CA ARG A 84 1.04 22.84 -13.47
C ARG A 84 0.15 22.71 -14.72
N ILE A 85 -0.49 21.56 -14.95
CA ILE A 85 -1.50 21.41 -16.01
C ILE A 85 -2.60 22.46 -15.88
N THR A 86 -2.83 22.95 -14.65
CA THR A 86 -3.76 24.05 -14.39
C THR A 86 -3.43 25.35 -15.12
N THR A 87 -2.21 25.52 -15.63
CA THR A 87 -1.80 26.71 -16.41
C THR A 87 -2.29 26.64 -17.85
N PHE A 88 -2.69 25.46 -18.35
CA PHE A 88 -3.24 25.28 -19.71
C PHE A 88 -4.76 25.37 -19.79
N LEU A 89 -5.47 25.50 -18.65
CA LEU A 89 -6.91 25.70 -18.68
C LEU A 89 -7.20 27.14 -19.09
N ALA A 90 -7.83 27.31 -20.23
CA ALA A 90 -8.06 28.60 -20.89
C ALA A 90 -8.93 29.55 -20.07
N SER A 91 -9.81 29.06 -19.20
CA SER A 91 -10.66 29.89 -18.35
C SER A 91 -10.49 29.58 -16.85
N LYS A 92 -10.69 30.62 -16.02
CA LYS A 92 -10.68 30.51 -14.56
C LYS A 92 -11.70 29.46 -14.05
N GLU A 93 -12.86 29.40 -14.69
CA GLU A 93 -13.96 28.51 -14.33
C GLU A 93 -13.58 27.03 -14.56
N LEU A 94 -12.92 26.71 -15.68
CA LEU A 94 -12.45 25.37 -15.97
C LEU A 94 -11.40 24.91 -14.94
N LYS A 95 -10.51 25.85 -14.56
CA LYS A 95 -9.50 25.57 -13.52
C LYS A 95 -10.14 25.29 -12.17
N GLU A 96 -11.06 26.13 -11.72
CA GLU A 96 -11.74 25.94 -10.44
C GLU A 96 -12.50 24.60 -10.39
N ARG A 97 -13.13 24.23 -11.50
CA ARG A 97 -13.83 22.94 -11.62
C ARG A 97 -12.88 21.75 -11.62
N TYR A 98 -11.75 21.87 -12.30
CA TYR A 98 -10.69 20.87 -12.29
C TYR A 98 -10.14 20.64 -10.86
N ASP A 99 -9.77 21.72 -10.18
CA ASP A 99 -9.25 21.67 -8.81
C ASP A 99 -10.29 21.09 -7.82
N SER A 100 -11.58 21.45 -7.99
CA SER A 100 -12.67 20.88 -7.18
C SER A 100 -12.79 19.37 -7.34
N ILE A 101 -12.66 18.83 -8.56
CA ILE A 101 -12.74 17.39 -8.81
C ILE A 101 -11.60 16.64 -8.12
N TYR A 102 -10.38 17.18 -8.17
CA TYR A 102 -9.24 16.57 -7.48
C TYR A 102 -9.40 16.59 -5.96
N GLN A 103 -9.92 17.68 -5.40
CA GLN A 103 -10.24 17.74 -3.96
C GLN A 103 -11.29 16.71 -3.55
N GLU A 104 -12.32 16.51 -4.37
CA GLU A 104 -13.34 15.49 -4.14
C GLU A 104 -12.76 14.07 -4.21
N LEU A 105 -11.89 13.79 -5.19
CA LEU A 105 -11.19 12.52 -5.34
C LEU A 105 -10.29 12.24 -4.13
N ASP A 106 -9.50 13.23 -3.71
CA ASP A 106 -8.63 13.08 -2.54
C ASP A 106 -9.43 12.85 -1.25
N LYS A 107 -10.55 13.52 -1.08
CA LYS A 107 -11.42 13.33 0.08
C LYS A 107 -11.94 11.90 0.14
N VAL A 108 -12.57 11.40 -0.92
CA VAL A 108 -13.13 10.05 -0.95
C VAL A 108 -12.04 8.98 -0.83
N LYS A 109 -10.87 9.20 -1.44
CA LYS A 109 -9.68 8.34 -1.26
C LYS A 109 -9.26 8.27 0.20
N ASN A 110 -9.13 9.41 0.87
CA ASN A 110 -8.69 9.48 2.26
C ASN A 110 -9.69 8.83 3.22
N ASP A 111 -10.99 8.99 2.98
CA ASP A 111 -12.05 8.34 3.75
C ASP A 111 -11.98 6.81 3.62
N PHE A 112 -11.76 6.30 2.41
CA PHE A 112 -11.55 4.87 2.17
C PHE A 112 -10.27 4.35 2.85
N LEU A 113 -9.15 5.07 2.71
CA LEU A 113 -7.88 4.70 3.34
C LEU A 113 -7.97 4.69 4.87
N ALA A 114 -8.72 5.61 5.47
CA ALA A 114 -8.96 5.61 6.91
C ALA A 114 -9.70 4.33 7.38
N LYS A 115 -10.74 3.90 6.65
CA LYS A 115 -11.44 2.64 6.91
C LYS A 115 -10.51 1.44 6.71
N LEU A 116 -9.75 1.40 5.62
CA LEU A 116 -8.82 0.32 5.31
C LEU A 116 -7.72 0.20 6.37
N LYS A 117 -7.21 1.33 6.85
CA LYS A 117 -6.25 1.38 7.96
C LYS A 117 -6.83 0.83 9.26
N SER A 118 -8.11 1.08 9.54
CA SER A 118 -8.76 0.56 10.75
C SER A 118 -8.84 -0.97 10.75
N ILE A 119 -8.98 -1.59 9.57
CA ILE A 119 -9.07 -3.04 9.40
C ILE A 119 -7.68 -3.69 9.34
N SER A 120 -6.80 -3.19 8.46
CA SER A 120 -5.49 -3.78 8.22
C SER A 120 -4.47 -3.47 9.30
N LYS A 121 -4.70 -2.39 10.08
CA LYS A 121 -3.73 -1.81 11.02
C LYS A 121 -2.39 -1.47 10.35
N SER A 122 -2.39 -1.30 9.02
CA SER A 122 -1.21 -0.88 8.26
C SER A 122 -0.79 0.53 8.65
N THR A 123 0.51 0.78 8.61
CA THR A 123 1.08 2.11 8.88
C THR A 123 1.03 3.03 7.66
N ASP A 124 0.86 2.46 6.44
CA ASP A 124 0.89 3.21 5.18
C ASP A 124 0.11 2.43 4.09
N CYS A 125 -1.21 2.42 4.21
CA CYS A 125 -2.08 1.62 3.35
C CYS A 125 -1.91 1.97 1.86
N GLU A 126 -1.81 3.25 1.49
CA GLU A 126 -1.73 3.67 0.10
C GLU A 126 -0.48 3.11 -0.56
N SER A 127 0.70 3.42 0.00
CA SER A 127 1.98 2.94 -0.55
C SER A 127 2.07 1.41 -0.57
N GLU A 128 1.56 0.73 0.46
CA GLU A 128 1.62 -0.73 0.57
C GLU A 128 0.68 -1.43 -0.42
N VAL A 129 -0.53 -0.91 -0.66
CA VAL A 129 -1.44 -1.40 -1.70
C VAL A 129 -0.85 -1.15 -3.09
N VAL A 130 -0.42 0.08 -3.39
CA VAL A 130 0.20 0.42 -4.68
C VAL A 130 1.42 -0.46 -4.93
N SER A 131 2.35 -0.60 -3.98
CA SER A 131 3.54 -1.45 -4.15
C SER A 131 3.22 -2.93 -4.36
N THR A 132 2.03 -3.39 -3.94
CA THR A 132 1.60 -4.78 -4.09
C THR A 132 0.99 -5.05 -5.46
N PHE A 133 0.21 -4.10 -6.00
CA PHE A 133 -0.59 -4.31 -7.20
C PHE A 133 -0.14 -3.53 -8.42
N ARG A 134 0.81 -2.60 -8.28
CA ARG A 134 1.30 -1.82 -9.42
C ARG A 134 1.90 -2.72 -10.51
N THR A 135 1.62 -2.37 -11.74
CA THR A 135 2.18 -2.98 -12.96
C THR A 135 3.16 -2.03 -13.64
N GLY A 136 2.99 -0.72 -13.44
CA GLY A 136 3.84 0.35 -13.97
C GLY A 136 4.35 1.29 -12.86
N GLU A 137 5.33 2.13 -13.19
CA GLU A 137 5.93 3.07 -12.22
C GLU A 137 4.99 4.22 -11.86
N THR A 138 4.07 4.58 -12.76
CA THR A 138 3.12 5.69 -12.61
C THR A 138 1.79 5.27 -12.00
N ASP A 139 1.62 3.99 -11.66
CA ASP A 139 0.36 3.49 -11.10
C ASP A 139 0.02 4.16 -9.77
N THR A 140 -1.23 4.58 -9.65
CA THR A 140 -1.84 5.18 -8.46
C THR A 140 -2.71 4.16 -7.72
N LEU A 141 -3.17 4.51 -6.52
CA LEU A 141 -4.15 3.68 -5.80
C LEU A 141 -5.39 3.39 -6.66
N PHE A 142 -5.88 4.39 -7.39
CA PHE A 142 -7.07 4.23 -8.23
C PHE A 142 -6.84 3.24 -9.38
N SER A 143 -5.71 3.36 -10.09
CA SER A 143 -5.38 2.41 -11.17
C SER A 143 -5.19 0.99 -10.65
N CYS A 144 -4.55 0.83 -9.49
CA CYS A 144 -4.40 -0.46 -8.83
C CYS A 144 -5.76 -1.07 -8.45
N LEU A 145 -6.64 -0.30 -7.78
CA LEU A 145 -7.97 -0.79 -7.41
C LEU A 145 -8.82 -1.14 -8.62
N LEU A 146 -8.73 -0.35 -9.69
CA LEU A 146 -9.42 -0.61 -10.94
C LEU A 146 -8.97 -1.93 -11.57
N SER A 147 -7.67 -2.20 -11.58
CA SER A 147 -7.10 -3.43 -12.17
C SER A 147 -7.49 -4.70 -11.42
N ILE A 148 -7.79 -4.60 -10.12
CA ILE A 148 -8.14 -5.74 -9.26
C ILE A 148 -9.63 -5.77 -8.86
N GLU A 149 -10.50 -4.97 -9.49
CA GLU A 149 -11.91 -4.84 -9.12
C GLU A 149 -12.63 -6.20 -9.05
N GLU A 150 -12.43 -7.07 -10.06
CA GLU A 150 -13.04 -8.39 -10.08
C GLU A 150 -12.51 -9.32 -8.97
N ASP A 151 -11.21 -9.24 -8.69
CA ASP A 151 -10.59 -10.05 -7.65
C ASP A 151 -11.06 -9.63 -6.27
N ILE A 152 -11.26 -8.33 -6.04
CA ILE A 152 -11.90 -7.81 -4.80
C ILE A 152 -13.29 -8.42 -4.61
N ARG A 153 -14.13 -8.46 -5.66
CA ARG A 153 -15.49 -9.01 -5.60
C ARG A 153 -15.50 -10.52 -5.32
N LYS A 154 -14.53 -11.24 -5.85
CA LYS A 154 -14.42 -12.71 -5.76
C LYS A 154 -13.67 -13.18 -4.51
N ALA A 155 -12.93 -12.31 -3.84
CA ALA A 155 -12.11 -12.66 -2.69
C ALA A 155 -12.94 -13.30 -1.57
N ARG A 156 -12.38 -14.34 -0.93
CA ARG A 156 -13.00 -15.04 0.20
C ARG A 156 -11.98 -15.25 1.32
N TYR A 157 -10.91 -14.44 1.31
CA TYR A 157 -9.86 -14.48 2.30
C TYR A 157 -10.26 -13.69 3.54
N PHE A 158 -10.03 -14.27 4.71
CA PHE A 158 -10.24 -13.59 5.98
C PHE A 158 -8.98 -13.73 6.83
N TYR A 159 -8.37 -12.61 7.15
CA TYR A 159 -7.18 -12.54 8.00
C TYR A 159 -7.43 -11.55 9.13
N ASP A 160 -7.05 -11.95 10.37
CA ASP A 160 -7.22 -11.14 11.58
C ASP A 160 -5.87 -10.91 12.28
N PHE A 161 -4.96 -10.26 11.57
CA PHE A 161 -3.68 -9.81 12.10
C PHE A 161 -3.34 -8.41 11.58
N ARG A 162 -2.39 -7.75 12.24
CA ARG A 162 -1.90 -6.47 11.76
C ARG A 162 -0.99 -6.71 10.56
N TYR A 163 -1.26 -6.01 9.45
CA TYR A 163 -0.54 -6.19 8.19
C TYR A 163 0.99 -6.17 8.38
N ASN A 164 1.51 -5.15 9.11
CA ASN A 164 2.95 -4.99 9.27
C ASN A 164 3.60 -5.98 10.26
N ASP A 165 2.84 -6.80 10.96
CA ASP A 165 3.38 -7.89 11.76
C ASP A 165 3.87 -9.06 10.88
N VAL A 166 3.34 -9.17 9.64
CA VAL A 166 3.76 -10.17 8.65
C VAL A 166 4.57 -9.54 7.52
N PHE A 167 4.17 -8.34 7.07
CA PHE A 167 4.80 -7.63 5.95
C PHE A 167 5.49 -6.36 6.46
N ASP A 168 6.58 -6.56 7.21
CA ASP A 168 7.32 -5.46 7.81
C ASP A 168 8.07 -4.61 6.77
N LYS A 169 8.10 -3.28 6.97
CA LYS A 169 8.74 -2.33 6.03
C LYS A 169 10.24 -2.55 5.85
N LYS A 170 10.92 -3.09 6.87
CA LYS A 170 12.37 -3.37 6.82
C LYS A 170 12.70 -4.67 6.10
N GLY A 171 11.68 -5.50 5.81
CA GLY A 171 11.83 -6.80 5.16
C GLY A 171 12.52 -7.86 6.02
N ASN A 172 12.51 -7.71 7.34
CA ASN A 172 13.13 -8.67 8.27
C ASN A 172 12.42 -10.01 8.23
N VAL A 173 11.07 -9.99 8.18
CA VAL A 173 10.25 -11.22 8.09
C VAL A 173 10.57 -11.95 6.79
N LYS A 174 10.61 -11.25 5.65
CA LYS A 174 10.95 -11.87 4.37
C LYS A 174 12.35 -12.50 4.38
N LYS A 175 13.35 -11.76 4.85
CA LYS A 175 14.73 -12.26 4.96
C LYS A 175 14.83 -13.48 5.89
N PHE A 176 14.06 -13.47 6.98
CA PHE A 176 14.00 -14.60 7.90
C PHE A 176 13.37 -15.83 7.23
N LEU A 177 12.25 -15.65 6.52
CA LEU A 177 11.59 -16.73 5.79
C LEU A 177 12.50 -17.32 4.71
N ASP A 178 13.14 -16.47 3.90
CA ASP A 178 14.06 -16.91 2.85
C ASP A 178 15.23 -17.72 3.43
N LYS A 179 15.76 -17.31 4.58
CA LYS A 179 16.89 -17.99 5.26
C LYS A 179 16.50 -19.29 5.95
N HIS A 180 15.29 -19.40 6.48
CA HIS A 180 14.85 -20.50 7.35
C HIS A 180 13.68 -21.29 6.77
N LYS A 181 13.46 -21.20 5.46
CA LYS A 181 12.32 -21.82 4.76
C LYS A 181 12.15 -23.29 5.09
N ASP A 182 13.23 -24.07 4.98
CA ASP A 182 13.20 -25.52 5.22
C ASP A 182 12.85 -25.86 6.67
N LEU A 183 13.36 -25.09 7.62
CA LEU A 183 13.09 -25.29 9.04
C LEU A 183 11.62 -25.03 9.38
N ILE A 184 11.05 -23.96 8.81
CA ILE A 184 9.65 -23.59 9.00
C ILE A 184 8.73 -24.63 8.36
N GLN A 185 9.08 -25.11 7.16
CA GLN A 185 8.32 -26.13 6.46
C GLN A 185 8.39 -27.49 7.20
N GLN A 186 9.56 -27.83 7.77
CA GLN A 186 9.71 -29.01 8.60
C GLN A 186 8.84 -28.95 9.85
N TYR A 187 8.86 -27.79 10.56
CA TYR A 187 8.01 -27.56 11.72
C TYR A 187 6.53 -27.73 11.38
N PHE A 188 6.08 -27.11 10.30
CA PHE A 188 4.69 -27.20 9.85
C PHE A 188 4.29 -28.65 9.50
N THR A 189 5.16 -29.36 8.77
CA THR A 189 4.90 -30.76 8.39
C THR A 189 4.78 -31.68 9.60
N ASP A 190 5.67 -31.52 10.57
CA ASP A 190 5.64 -32.31 11.80
C ASP A 190 4.42 -31.97 12.66
N TYR A 191 4.07 -30.68 12.74
CA TYR A 191 2.85 -30.23 13.42
C TYR A 191 1.58 -30.82 12.78
N GLN A 192 1.46 -30.79 11.46
CA GLN A 192 0.33 -31.39 10.73
C GLN A 192 0.21 -32.90 10.95
N LYS A 193 1.33 -33.62 11.00
CA LYS A 193 1.35 -35.05 11.35
C LYS A 193 0.81 -35.31 12.76
N LEU A 194 1.15 -34.46 13.73
CA LEU A 194 0.64 -34.59 15.08
C LEU A 194 -0.87 -34.28 15.14
N LEU A 195 -1.31 -33.22 14.45
CA LEU A 195 -2.74 -32.92 14.34
C LEU A 195 -3.54 -34.05 13.71
N SER A 196 -2.99 -34.72 12.68
CA SER A 196 -3.68 -35.82 11.99
C SER A 196 -3.91 -37.04 12.90
N ARG A 197 -3.08 -37.21 13.94
CA ARG A 197 -3.19 -38.28 14.96
C ARG A 197 -4.12 -37.90 16.13
N SER A 198 -4.47 -36.61 16.25
CA SER A 198 -5.36 -36.17 17.32
C SER A 198 -6.78 -36.67 17.09
N ARG A 199 -7.48 -36.95 18.17
CA ARG A 199 -8.91 -37.26 18.16
C ARG A 199 -9.78 -36.01 18.11
N PHE A 200 -9.24 -34.86 18.49
CA PHE A 200 -9.94 -33.60 18.60
C PHE A 200 -9.56 -32.63 17.47
N PHE A 201 -8.26 -32.48 17.20
CA PHE A 201 -7.76 -31.62 16.12
C PHE A 201 -7.92 -32.29 14.76
N LYS A 202 -8.31 -31.50 13.76
CA LYS A 202 -8.55 -32.00 12.39
C LYS A 202 -8.10 -30.99 11.36
N THR A 203 -7.64 -31.49 10.23
CA THR A 203 -7.40 -30.71 9.02
C THR A 203 -8.40 -31.15 7.95
N ASN A 204 -9.07 -30.20 7.28
CA ASN A 204 -9.98 -30.51 6.20
C ASN A 204 -9.21 -30.83 4.89
N ARG A 205 -9.95 -31.18 3.81
CA ARG A 205 -9.36 -31.52 2.51
C ARG A 205 -8.66 -30.33 1.84
N GLU A 206 -9.00 -29.11 2.22
CA GLU A 206 -8.44 -27.86 1.70
C GLU A 206 -7.20 -27.39 2.52
N GLY A 207 -6.75 -28.20 3.49
CA GLY A 207 -5.60 -27.87 4.33
C GLY A 207 -5.89 -26.96 5.51
N VAL A 208 -7.15 -26.53 5.69
CA VAL A 208 -7.55 -25.72 6.84
C VAL A 208 -7.62 -26.59 8.09
N SER A 209 -6.93 -26.18 9.14
CA SER A 209 -6.82 -26.94 10.38
C SER A 209 -7.68 -26.36 11.49
N PHE A 210 -8.44 -27.23 12.16
CA PHE A 210 -8.91 -26.97 13.51
C PHE A 210 -7.83 -27.43 14.47
N GLY A 211 -6.98 -26.51 14.91
CA GLY A 211 -5.81 -26.79 15.75
C GLY A 211 -5.92 -26.18 17.13
N THR A 212 -4.78 -26.00 17.77
CA THR A 212 -4.70 -25.52 19.15
C THR A 212 -5.29 -24.14 19.35
N TYR A 213 -5.08 -23.23 18.40
CA TYR A 213 -5.61 -21.86 18.46
C TYR A 213 -7.14 -21.85 18.35
N GLN A 214 -7.71 -22.49 17.33
CA GLN A 214 -9.15 -22.54 17.12
C GLN A 214 -9.87 -23.23 18.29
N ALA A 215 -9.24 -24.25 18.86
CA ALA A 215 -9.75 -24.92 20.06
C ALA A 215 -9.75 -24.00 21.29
N THR A 216 -8.73 -23.16 21.45
CA THR A 216 -8.67 -22.16 22.52
C THR A 216 -9.77 -21.10 22.33
N VAL A 217 -9.96 -20.58 21.11
CA VAL A 217 -11.02 -19.62 20.79
C VAL A 217 -12.41 -20.23 21.08
N LEU A 218 -12.63 -21.49 20.67
CA LEU A 218 -13.88 -22.19 20.97
C LEU A 218 -14.11 -22.31 22.50
N ARG A 219 -13.08 -22.71 23.25
CA ARG A 219 -13.15 -22.79 24.70
C ARG A 219 -13.52 -21.45 25.34
N GLU A 220 -12.86 -20.37 24.93
CA GLU A 220 -13.11 -19.02 25.44
C GLU A 220 -14.52 -18.55 25.11
N SER A 221 -15.01 -18.86 23.90
CA SER A 221 -16.36 -18.48 23.45
C SER A 221 -17.50 -19.15 24.23
N VAL A 222 -17.23 -20.28 24.89
CA VAL A 222 -18.24 -21.02 25.67
C VAL A 222 -17.90 -21.10 27.17
N ALA A 223 -16.88 -20.33 27.61
CA ALA A 223 -16.36 -20.38 28.99
C ALA A 223 -17.36 -19.84 30.04
N ASP A 224 -18.26 -18.94 29.63
CA ASP A 224 -19.30 -18.36 30.50
C ASP A 224 -20.47 -19.32 30.82
N GLU A 225 -20.37 -20.56 30.34
CA GLU A 225 -21.38 -21.64 30.51
C GLU A 225 -22.76 -21.38 29.89
N ALA A 226 -23.04 -20.19 29.36
CA ALA A 226 -24.34 -19.87 28.76
C ALA A 226 -24.70 -20.85 27.63
N PHE A 227 -23.74 -21.26 26.83
CA PHE A 227 -23.94 -22.26 25.78
C PHE A 227 -24.43 -23.59 26.31
N PHE A 228 -23.81 -24.12 27.36
CA PHE A 228 -24.18 -25.41 27.95
C PHE A 228 -25.43 -25.29 28.84
N ALA A 229 -25.62 -24.17 29.50
CA ALA A 229 -26.83 -23.90 30.28
C ALA A 229 -28.09 -23.89 29.37
N ALA A 230 -27.97 -23.43 28.13
CA ALA A 230 -29.04 -23.51 27.12
C ALA A 230 -29.23 -24.94 26.56
N LYS A 231 -28.64 -25.97 27.19
CA LYS A 231 -28.66 -27.37 26.78
C LYS A 231 -28.02 -27.69 25.43
N HIS A 232 -27.20 -26.79 24.89
CA HIS A 232 -26.37 -27.15 23.72
C HIS A 232 -25.32 -28.17 24.07
N ARG A 233 -24.87 -28.96 23.08
CA ARG A 233 -23.88 -30.04 23.21
C ARG A 233 -22.93 -30.01 22.04
N ILE A 234 -21.69 -30.40 22.27
CA ILE A 234 -20.68 -30.57 21.22
C ILE A 234 -20.41 -32.06 21.06
N LYS A 235 -20.75 -32.63 19.90
CA LYS A 235 -20.47 -34.03 19.60
C LYS A 235 -19.20 -34.14 18.75
N LEU A 236 -18.20 -34.83 19.25
CA LEU A 236 -16.96 -35.09 18.54
C LEU A 236 -17.13 -36.24 17.52
N SER A 237 -16.26 -36.26 16.51
CA SER A 237 -16.20 -37.38 15.54
C SER A 237 -15.92 -38.75 16.17
N SER A 238 -15.34 -38.77 17.36
CA SER A 238 -15.12 -39.96 18.16
C SER A 238 -16.37 -40.50 18.87
N GLY A 239 -17.52 -39.81 18.73
CA GLY A 239 -18.75 -40.14 19.43
C GLY A 239 -18.88 -39.54 20.83
N VAL A 240 -17.83 -38.95 21.38
CA VAL A 240 -17.86 -38.26 22.68
C VAL A 240 -18.74 -37.06 22.62
N GLU A 241 -19.65 -36.89 23.57
CA GLU A 241 -20.52 -35.73 23.74
C GLU A 241 -20.03 -34.88 24.91
N ILE A 242 -19.78 -33.61 24.64
CA ILE A 242 -19.30 -32.63 25.62
C ILE A 242 -20.53 -31.83 26.11
N THR A 243 -20.73 -31.83 27.39
CA THR A 243 -21.92 -31.29 28.05
C THR A 243 -21.64 -30.10 28.97
N SER A 244 -20.35 -29.76 29.19
CA SER A 244 -19.94 -28.65 30.05
C SER A 244 -18.65 -27.96 29.52
N ALA A 245 -18.44 -26.70 29.90
CA ALA A 245 -17.21 -25.95 29.60
C ALA A 245 -15.97 -26.61 30.23
N GLY A 246 -16.09 -27.12 31.47
CA GLY A 246 -15.00 -27.83 32.13
C GLY A 246 -14.55 -29.07 31.36
N GLN A 247 -15.50 -29.92 30.91
CA GLN A 247 -15.21 -31.09 30.09
C GLN A 247 -14.54 -30.72 28.75
N LEU A 248 -14.98 -29.66 28.11
CA LEU A 248 -14.34 -29.13 26.90
C LEU A 248 -12.90 -28.70 27.18
N GLN A 249 -12.68 -27.97 28.27
CA GLN A 249 -11.35 -27.52 28.69
C GLN A 249 -10.39 -28.66 28.96
N GLU A 250 -10.83 -29.71 29.66
CA GLU A 250 -10.00 -30.91 29.94
C GLU A 250 -9.59 -31.59 28.65
N ILE A 251 -10.51 -31.80 27.71
CA ILE A 251 -10.24 -32.45 26.43
C ILE A 251 -9.23 -31.61 25.60
N ILE A 252 -9.44 -30.31 25.50
CA ILE A 252 -8.57 -29.41 24.77
C ILE A 252 -7.17 -29.39 25.39
N ASN A 253 -7.05 -29.24 26.70
CA ASN A 253 -5.76 -29.21 27.39
C ASN A 253 -4.99 -30.54 27.23
N ALA A 254 -5.68 -31.68 27.32
CA ALA A 254 -5.06 -32.98 27.10
C ALA A 254 -4.51 -33.13 25.66
N GLU A 255 -5.24 -32.71 24.66
CA GLU A 255 -4.81 -32.76 23.25
C GLU A 255 -3.69 -31.75 22.94
N ILE A 256 -3.76 -30.54 23.49
CA ILE A 256 -2.67 -29.54 23.39
C ILE A 256 -1.39 -30.09 23.98
N THR A 257 -1.48 -30.67 25.19
CA THR A 257 -0.31 -31.24 25.86
C THR A 257 0.36 -32.36 25.05
N LYS A 258 -0.40 -33.22 24.38
CA LYS A 258 0.15 -34.26 23.50
C LYS A 258 0.93 -33.66 22.32
N VAL A 259 0.44 -32.59 21.71
CA VAL A 259 1.11 -31.92 20.58
C VAL A 259 2.38 -31.21 21.05
N ILE A 260 2.30 -30.48 22.17
CA ILE A 260 3.43 -29.69 22.70
C ILE A 260 4.51 -30.61 23.30
N SER A 261 4.18 -31.81 23.74
CA SER A 261 5.13 -32.76 24.35
C SER A 261 5.98 -33.54 23.34
N ASP A 262 5.74 -33.40 22.03
CA ASP A 262 6.59 -34.05 21.03
C ASP A 262 7.98 -33.43 20.97
N ASP A 263 9.01 -34.24 21.29
CA ASP A 263 10.40 -33.77 21.42
C ASP A 263 10.97 -33.23 20.10
N LYS A 264 10.54 -33.81 18.96
CA LYS A 264 10.99 -33.38 17.65
C LYS A 264 10.43 -32.02 17.33
N LEU A 265 9.14 -31.78 17.58
CA LEU A 265 8.49 -30.51 17.38
C LEU A 265 9.09 -29.44 18.29
N LYS A 266 9.33 -29.76 19.56
CA LYS A 266 10.01 -28.87 20.52
C LYS A 266 11.38 -28.43 20.01
N SER A 267 12.23 -29.41 19.62
CA SER A 267 13.58 -29.12 19.13
C SER A 267 13.56 -28.20 17.89
N THR A 268 12.62 -28.43 17.00
CA THR A 268 12.47 -27.57 15.79
C THR A 268 11.99 -26.17 16.16
N PHE A 269 11.03 -26.06 17.07
CA PHE A 269 10.53 -24.80 17.57
C PHE A 269 11.62 -23.98 18.29
N GLU A 270 12.43 -24.60 19.14
CA GLU A 270 13.56 -23.95 19.81
C GLU A 270 14.60 -23.40 18.85
N LYS A 271 14.86 -24.10 17.74
CA LYS A 271 15.74 -23.59 16.67
C LYS A 271 15.16 -22.34 15.99
N ILE A 272 13.85 -22.34 15.72
CA ILE A 272 13.14 -21.20 15.15
C ILE A 272 13.16 -20.02 16.15
N ASP A 273 12.85 -20.28 17.39
CA ASP A 273 12.83 -19.26 18.46
C ASP A 273 14.20 -18.61 18.68
N LYS A 274 15.25 -19.43 18.70
CA LYS A 274 16.63 -18.94 18.76
C LYS A 274 17.01 -18.09 17.54
N ALA A 275 16.53 -18.44 16.34
CA ALA A 275 16.77 -17.66 15.12
C ALA A 275 16.01 -16.33 15.11
N ILE A 276 14.83 -16.25 15.72
CA ILE A 276 14.05 -15.02 15.93
C ILE A 276 14.78 -14.07 16.91
N GLY A 277 15.32 -14.61 18.00
CA GLY A 277 16.08 -13.85 18.99
C GLY A 277 15.33 -12.63 19.54
N ASN A 278 15.98 -11.46 19.56
CA ASN A 278 15.44 -10.21 20.13
C ASN A 278 14.84 -9.26 19.07
N ASN A 279 14.69 -9.69 17.83
CA ASN A 279 14.12 -8.85 16.77
C ASN A 279 12.62 -8.61 17.00
N SER A 280 12.20 -7.37 17.14
CA SER A 280 10.82 -6.99 17.46
C SER A 280 9.82 -7.37 16.36
N GLU A 281 10.21 -7.21 15.09
CA GLU A 281 9.39 -7.54 13.94
C GLU A 281 9.18 -9.06 13.85
N LEU A 282 10.24 -9.85 14.07
CA LEU A 282 10.13 -11.31 14.07
C LEU A 282 9.33 -11.84 15.26
N ARG A 283 9.36 -11.16 16.40
CA ARG A 283 8.52 -11.52 17.56
C ARG A 283 7.05 -11.24 17.29
N ALA A 284 6.72 -10.11 16.66
CA ALA A 284 5.36 -9.80 16.23
C ALA A 284 4.85 -10.84 15.22
N PHE A 285 5.69 -11.18 14.23
CA PHE A 285 5.40 -12.25 13.27
C PHE A 285 5.17 -13.61 13.94
N LYS A 286 6.03 -13.99 14.90
CA LYS A 286 5.85 -15.23 15.69
C LYS A 286 4.49 -15.26 16.38
N ALA A 287 4.08 -14.14 17.00
CA ALA A 287 2.79 -14.04 17.68
C ALA A 287 1.61 -14.23 16.71
N VAL A 288 1.72 -13.78 15.46
CA VAL A 288 0.72 -14.06 14.41
C VAL A 288 0.67 -15.57 14.11
N LEU A 289 1.82 -16.23 13.95
CA LEU A 289 1.87 -17.67 13.68
C LEU A 289 1.35 -18.52 14.83
N GLU A 290 1.52 -18.08 16.07
CA GLU A 290 0.98 -18.74 17.26
C GLU A 290 -0.55 -18.67 17.29
N LYS A 291 -1.12 -17.56 16.80
CA LYS A 291 -2.59 -17.40 16.68
C LYS A 291 -3.15 -18.21 15.52
N ASP A 292 -2.51 -18.12 14.36
CA ASP A 292 -2.98 -18.76 13.13
C ASP A 292 -1.81 -19.37 12.35
N ASN A 293 -1.56 -20.66 12.59
CA ASN A 293 -0.53 -21.39 11.87
C ASN A 293 -0.96 -21.86 10.47
N THR A 294 -2.22 -21.66 10.08
CA THR A 294 -2.72 -22.02 8.75
C THR A 294 -2.13 -21.14 7.64
N ILE A 295 -1.57 -19.99 8.01
CA ILE A 295 -0.87 -19.11 7.06
C ILE A 295 0.54 -19.60 6.69
N ILE A 296 1.12 -20.55 7.44
CA ILE A 296 2.51 -21.00 7.22
C ILE A 296 2.74 -21.52 5.79
N PRO A 297 1.87 -22.37 5.21
CA PRO A 297 2.03 -22.79 3.82
C PRO A 297 1.97 -21.63 2.82
N LEU A 298 1.16 -20.60 3.11
CA LEU A 298 0.98 -19.44 2.26
C LEU A 298 2.23 -18.53 2.23
N LEU A 299 3.02 -18.56 3.31
CA LEU A 299 4.29 -17.83 3.41
C LEU A 299 5.36 -18.37 2.43
N MET A 300 5.17 -19.56 1.85
CA MET A 300 6.07 -20.11 0.86
C MET A 300 6.06 -19.31 -0.45
N ASP A 301 4.92 -18.68 -0.78
CA ASP A 301 4.83 -17.64 -1.79
C ASP A 301 4.45 -16.30 -1.13
N TYR A 302 5.46 -15.66 -0.54
CA TYR A 302 5.28 -14.44 0.24
C TYR A 302 4.61 -13.29 -0.53
N ASN A 303 4.90 -13.17 -1.83
CA ASN A 303 4.33 -12.10 -2.66
C ASN A 303 2.87 -12.38 -2.99
N GLU A 304 2.53 -13.63 -3.32
CA GLU A 304 1.14 -14.01 -3.57
C GLU A 304 0.30 -13.92 -2.30
N PHE A 305 0.86 -14.37 -1.17
CA PHE A 305 0.21 -14.22 0.13
C PHE A 305 -0.06 -12.76 0.48
N LYS A 306 0.90 -11.86 0.19
CA LYS A 306 0.73 -10.42 0.37
C LYS A 306 -0.48 -9.87 -0.41
N LYS A 307 -0.68 -10.32 -1.65
CA LYS A 307 -1.86 -9.97 -2.47
C LYS A 307 -3.15 -10.49 -1.85
N GLN A 308 -3.17 -11.76 -1.46
CA GLN A 308 -4.35 -12.39 -0.84
C GLN A 308 -4.77 -11.68 0.44
N VAL A 309 -3.83 -11.24 1.25
CA VAL A 309 -4.10 -10.47 2.47
C VAL A 309 -4.75 -9.13 2.13
N TRP A 310 -4.22 -8.39 1.14
CA TRP A 310 -4.85 -7.16 0.69
C TRP A 310 -6.23 -7.38 0.07
N TYR A 311 -6.40 -8.42 -0.75
CA TYR A 311 -7.72 -8.81 -1.26
C TYR A 311 -8.71 -9.04 -0.10
N GLY A 312 -8.30 -9.75 0.94
CA GLY A 312 -9.13 -9.99 2.11
C GLY A 312 -9.51 -8.71 2.86
N PHE A 313 -8.55 -7.81 3.11
CA PHE A 313 -8.85 -6.54 3.78
C PHE A 313 -9.73 -5.62 2.94
N ILE A 314 -9.46 -5.49 1.63
CA ILE A 314 -10.25 -4.65 0.73
C ILE A 314 -11.65 -5.25 0.54
N HIS A 315 -11.78 -6.57 0.45
CA HIS A 315 -13.09 -7.23 0.34
C HIS A 315 -14.01 -6.95 1.53
N ARG A 316 -13.47 -6.80 2.74
CA ARG A 316 -14.26 -6.40 3.93
C ARG A 316 -14.88 -5.00 3.77
N LEU A 317 -14.37 -4.20 2.83
CA LEU A 317 -14.88 -2.89 2.43
C LEU A 317 -15.31 -2.90 0.95
N CYS A 318 -15.84 -4.03 0.46
CA CYS A 318 -16.13 -4.22 -0.97
C CYS A 318 -16.99 -3.10 -1.54
N ASP A 319 -18.08 -2.76 -0.85
CA ASP A 319 -18.99 -1.71 -1.31
C ASP A 319 -18.31 -0.33 -1.36
N ASP A 320 -17.51 0.01 -0.35
CA ASP A 320 -16.73 1.25 -0.31
C ASP A 320 -15.68 1.29 -1.42
N ALA A 321 -14.98 0.17 -1.66
CA ALA A 321 -13.97 0.06 -2.72
C ALA A 321 -14.59 0.21 -4.11
N ILE A 322 -15.73 -0.44 -4.36
CA ILE A 322 -16.46 -0.33 -5.63
C ILE A 322 -17.04 1.07 -5.82
N ALA A 323 -17.57 1.68 -4.78
CA ALA A 323 -18.04 3.06 -4.82
C ALA A 323 -16.90 4.02 -5.18
N LEU A 324 -15.71 3.85 -4.59
CA LEU A 324 -14.51 4.62 -4.91
C LEU A 324 -14.08 4.45 -6.37
N ILE A 325 -14.04 3.22 -6.87
CA ILE A 325 -13.70 2.91 -8.26
C ILE A 325 -14.68 3.59 -9.22
N ASN A 326 -15.98 3.47 -8.99
CA ASN A 326 -17.01 4.06 -9.83
C ASN A 326 -16.94 5.60 -9.80
N PHE A 327 -16.72 6.17 -8.62
CA PHE A 327 -16.51 7.60 -8.46
C PHE A 327 -15.31 8.09 -9.27
N TYR A 328 -14.19 7.38 -9.20
CA TYR A 328 -13.00 7.67 -9.98
C TYR A 328 -13.26 7.60 -11.50
N LYS A 329 -13.93 6.54 -12.00
CA LYS A 329 -14.32 6.39 -13.41
C LYS A 329 -15.12 7.62 -13.89
N THR A 330 -16.17 7.98 -13.15
CA THR A 330 -17.04 9.11 -13.49
C THR A 330 -16.27 10.44 -13.49
N LYS A 331 -15.40 10.67 -12.48
CA LYS A 331 -14.63 11.91 -12.40
C LYS A 331 -13.54 11.99 -13.48
N THR A 332 -12.96 10.88 -13.88
CA THR A 332 -11.99 10.82 -14.99
C THR A 332 -12.65 11.16 -16.33
N GLU A 333 -13.88 10.71 -16.59
CA GLU A 333 -14.64 11.10 -17.76
C GLU A 333 -14.88 12.62 -17.79
N ILE A 334 -15.32 13.20 -16.67
CA ILE A 334 -15.52 14.65 -16.55
C ILE A 334 -14.20 15.42 -16.76
N LEU A 335 -13.09 14.94 -16.18
CA LEU A 335 -11.78 15.56 -16.37
C LEU A 335 -11.33 15.54 -17.84
N ASN A 336 -11.54 14.43 -18.54
CA ASN A 336 -11.22 14.33 -19.96
C ASN A 336 -12.06 15.31 -20.80
N ASP A 337 -13.35 15.47 -20.49
CA ASP A 337 -14.21 16.45 -21.14
C ASP A 337 -13.76 17.90 -20.88
N LEU A 338 -13.34 18.21 -19.65
CA LEU A 338 -12.80 19.54 -19.32
C LEU A 338 -11.51 19.84 -20.08
N ILE A 339 -10.60 18.85 -20.18
CA ILE A 339 -9.34 18.98 -20.93
C ILE A 339 -9.64 19.19 -22.41
N ALA A 340 -10.57 18.44 -23.00
CA ALA A 340 -10.97 18.60 -24.40
C ALA A 340 -11.55 19.99 -24.67
N LYS A 341 -12.39 20.54 -23.78
CA LYS A 341 -12.93 21.91 -23.88
C LYS A 341 -11.82 22.95 -23.77
N ALA A 342 -10.90 22.81 -22.80
CA ALA A 342 -9.77 23.71 -22.65
C ALA A 342 -8.89 23.77 -23.90
N GLN A 343 -8.68 22.61 -24.57
CA GLN A 343 -7.94 22.54 -25.83
C GLN A 343 -8.67 23.20 -27.00
N GLN A 344 -10.01 23.20 -27.00
CA GLN A 344 -10.81 23.90 -28.03
C GLN A 344 -10.80 25.40 -27.83
N GLU A 345 -10.85 25.90 -26.60
CA GLU A 345 -10.80 27.32 -26.28
C GLU A 345 -9.42 27.95 -26.53
N SER A 346 -8.36 27.12 -26.54
CA SER A 346 -6.98 27.59 -26.79
C SER A 346 -6.58 27.60 -28.28
N ARG A 347 -7.46 27.14 -29.19
CA ARG A 347 -7.28 27.20 -30.64
C ARG A 347 -8.00 28.41 -31.23
#